data_133fcd9da1fa1399e360104a6e6048f7
#
_entry.id   133fcd9da1fa1399e360104a6e6048f7
#
_cell.length_a   1.000
_cell.length_b   1.000
_cell.length_c   1.000
_cell.angle_alpha   90.00
_cell.angle_beta   90.00
_cell.angle_gamma   90.00
#
_symmetry.space_group_name_H-M   'P 1'
#
loop_
_entity.id
_entity.type
_entity.pdbx_description
1 polymer ?
#
loop_
_entity_poly.entity_id
_entity_poly.type
_entity_poly.pdbx_seq_one_letter_code
_entity_poly.pdbx_strand_id
1 'polypeptide(L)'
;MLSFADTRITFREYLNAALRSNSTRIGELYPFLRFGLYYEQVKRYQSAFAKDRIQIHLDEDFSRDPRSVLRATFRFLSVDTDFAPELSNRHMEALVPRFFLVKNAFKRLGLWDAVRCRLPAGARGRLRNIAFQPRHAILLEPADRAKLAEYYRDDVNNLSRLVNRDLSFWVDAGDRR
;
A
#
# COMPACT_ATOMS: atom_id res chain seq x y z
N MET A 1 -0.57 14.66 -0.80
CA MET A 1 -0.95 13.41 -0.14
C MET A 1 -1.65 13.78 1.16
N LEU A 2 -2.99 13.79 1.17
CA LEU A 2 -3.77 14.12 2.35
C LEU A 2 -3.69 12.93 3.33
N SER A 3 -3.16 13.18 4.50
CA SER A 3 -3.08 12.18 5.56
C SER A 3 -4.47 12.00 6.17
N PHE A 4 -4.94 10.77 6.33
CA PHE A 4 -6.16 10.44 7.09
C PHE A 4 -6.15 11.01 8.52
N ALA A 5 -5.00 11.47 8.99
CA ALA A 5 -4.84 12.10 10.29
C ALA A 5 -5.49 13.50 10.41
N ASP A 6 -5.83 14.13 9.28
CA ASP A 6 -6.48 15.45 9.28
C ASP A 6 -8.00 15.37 9.08
N THR A 7 -8.54 14.20 8.72
CA THR A 7 -9.98 13.96 8.60
C THR A 7 -10.49 13.28 9.88
N ARG A 8 -11.56 13.82 10.48
CA ARG A 8 -12.25 13.21 11.64
C ARG A 8 -13.03 11.93 11.30
N ILE A 9 -12.84 11.40 10.06
CA ILE A 9 -13.57 10.25 9.53
C ILE A 9 -12.72 9.00 9.78
N THR A 10 -13.30 7.98 10.39
CA THR A 10 -12.66 6.68 10.59
C THR A 10 -12.62 5.89 9.27
N PHE A 11 -11.69 4.93 9.15
CA PHE A 11 -11.63 4.04 7.98
C PHE A 11 -12.97 3.34 7.71
N ARG A 12 -13.66 2.89 8.76
CA ARG A 12 -14.97 2.23 8.67
C ARG A 12 -16.04 3.14 8.12
N GLU A 13 -16.11 4.39 8.59
CA GLU A 13 -17.07 5.37 8.07
C GLU A 13 -16.81 5.67 6.61
N TYR A 14 -15.54 5.85 6.25
CA TYR A 14 -15.13 6.01 4.87
C TYR A 14 -15.53 4.79 4.01
N LEU A 15 -15.19 3.57 4.44
CA LEU A 15 -15.50 2.35 3.72
C LEU A 15 -17.02 2.20 3.50
N ASN A 16 -17.81 2.39 4.54
CA ASN A 16 -19.27 2.30 4.45
C ASN A 16 -19.85 3.38 3.52
N ALA A 17 -19.33 4.59 3.56
CA ALA A 17 -19.74 5.65 2.65
C ALA A 17 -19.37 5.34 1.20
N ALA A 18 -18.15 4.86 0.96
CA ALA A 18 -17.66 4.52 -0.38
C ALA A 18 -18.41 3.33 -0.99
N LEU A 19 -18.75 2.31 -0.19
CA LEU A 19 -19.52 1.15 -0.65
C LEU A 19 -21.01 1.46 -0.92
N ARG A 20 -21.61 2.42 -0.19
CA ARG A 20 -23.02 2.83 -0.39
C ARG A 20 -23.21 3.69 -1.61
N SER A 21 -22.18 4.30 -2.10
CA SER A 21 -22.26 5.38 -3.06
C SER A 21 -21.58 5.01 -4.38
N ASN A 22 -22.40 4.66 -5.35
CA ASN A 22 -21.99 4.53 -6.75
C ASN A 22 -21.55 5.88 -7.37
N SER A 23 -21.75 7.00 -6.69
CA SER A 23 -21.44 8.32 -7.25
C SER A 23 -21.37 9.39 -6.16
N THR A 24 -20.44 9.34 -5.23
CA THR A 24 -20.35 10.42 -4.26
C THR A 24 -19.03 11.15 -4.33
N ARG A 25 -19.11 12.46 -3.97
CA ARG A 25 -17.98 13.33 -3.69
C ARG A 25 -16.87 12.64 -2.87
N ILE A 26 -17.23 11.73 -1.96
CA ILE A 26 -16.26 10.94 -1.17
C ILE A 26 -15.52 9.93 -2.06
N GLY A 27 -16.20 9.23 -2.95
CA GLY A 27 -15.58 8.30 -3.91
C GLY A 27 -14.71 9.00 -4.94
N GLU A 28 -15.06 10.24 -5.33
CA GLU A 28 -14.26 11.08 -6.22
C GLU A 28 -13.04 11.68 -5.51
N LEU A 29 -13.20 12.09 -4.26
CA LEU A 29 -12.11 12.64 -3.45
C LEU A 29 -11.10 11.58 -3.00
N TYR A 30 -11.54 10.32 -2.82
CA TYR A 30 -10.73 9.22 -2.32
C TYR A 30 -11.03 7.92 -3.08
N PRO A 31 -10.59 7.78 -4.33
CA PRO A 31 -10.95 6.63 -5.19
C PRO A 31 -10.16 5.35 -4.83
N PHE A 32 -9.84 5.11 -3.56
CA PHE A 32 -9.04 3.96 -3.13
C PHE A 32 -9.65 2.62 -3.55
N LEU A 33 -10.97 2.47 -3.44
CA LEU A 33 -11.62 1.24 -3.86
C LEU A 33 -11.46 1.00 -5.36
N ARG A 34 -11.58 2.04 -6.17
CA ARG A 34 -11.41 1.93 -7.62
C ARG A 34 -9.98 1.61 -8.03
N PHE A 35 -8.99 2.11 -7.29
CA PHE A 35 -7.59 1.78 -7.55
C PHE A 35 -7.26 0.31 -7.29
N GLY A 36 -8.03 -0.38 -6.47
CA GLY A 36 -7.90 -1.81 -6.20
C GLY A 36 -8.57 -2.71 -7.26
N LEU A 37 -9.32 -2.16 -8.21
CA LEU A 37 -9.91 -2.92 -9.32
C LEU A 37 -8.86 -3.09 -10.42
N TYR A 38 -8.13 -4.18 -10.38
CA TYR A 38 -6.98 -4.42 -11.26
C TYR A 38 -7.34 -5.06 -12.59
N TYR A 39 -8.45 -5.80 -12.68
CA TYR A 39 -8.83 -6.52 -13.89
C TYR A 39 -8.90 -5.60 -15.12
N GLU A 40 -9.71 -4.54 -15.05
CA GLU A 40 -9.85 -3.61 -16.17
C GLU A 40 -8.56 -2.83 -16.46
N GLN A 41 -7.75 -2.58 -15.45
CA GLN A 41 -6.46 -1.92 -15.63
C GLN A 41 -5.50 -2.82 -16.42
N VAL A 42 -5.32 -4.07 -15.99
CA VAL A 42 -4.44 -5.03 -16.66
C VAL A 42 -4.95 -5.34 -18.07
N LYS A 43 -6.25 -5.56 -18.25
CA LYS A 43 -6.88 -5.78 -19.54
C LYS A 43 -6.61 -4.66 -20.54
N ARG A 44 -6.67 -3.40 -20.06
CA ARG A 44 -6.36 -2.22 -20.89
C ARG A 44 -4.91 -2.22 -21.36
N TYR A 45 -3.96 -2.57 -20.48
CA TYR A 45 -2.56 -2.73 -20.87
C TYR A 45 -2.38 -3.86 -21.88
N GLN A 46 -2.99 -5.02 -21.67
CA GLN A 46 -2.91 -6.15 -22.58
C GLN A 46 -3.58 -5.91 -23.95
N SER A 47 -4.54 -4.99 -24.03
CA SER A 47 -5.11 -4.59 -25.31
C SER A 47 -4.26 -3.53 -26.05
N ALA A 48 -3.44 -2.76 -25.34
CA ALA A 48 -2.60 -1.71 -25.90
C ALA A 48 -1.19 -2.18 -26.28
N PHE A 49 -0.68 -3.22 -25.61
CA PHE A 49 0.68 -3.72 -25.79
C PHE A 49 0.68 -5.22 -26.06
N ALA A 50 1.66 -5.69 -26.83
CA ALA A 50 1.88 -7.11 -27.07
C ALA A 50 2.24 -7.83 -25.76
N LYS A 51 1.84 -9.10 -25.63
CA LYS A 51 2.01 -9.88 -24.37
C LYS A 51 3.46 -10.01 -23.94
N ASP A 52 4.38 -10.08 -24.88
CA ASP A 52 5.83 -10.12 -24.65
C ASP A 52 6.42 -8.81 -24.10
N ARG A 53 5.62 -7.73 -24.10
CA ARG A 53 6.00 -6.43 -23.56
C ARG A 53 5.38 -6.13 -22.21
N ILE A 54 4.68 -7.09 -21.62
CA ILE A 54 4.02 -6.94 -20.33
C ILE A 54 4.51 -8.03 -19.38
N GLN A 55 5.07 -7.63 -18.25
CA GLN A 55 5.39 -8.54 -17.17
C GLN A 55 4.56 -8.16 -15.93
N ILE A 56 3.94 -9.14 -15.30
CA ILE A 56 3.11 -8.96 -14.11
C ILE A 56 3.73 -9.74 -12.97
N HIS A 57 4.00 -9.05 -11.87
CA HIS A 57 4.48 -9.63 -10.63
C HIS A 57 3.47 -9.40 -9.51
N LEU A 58 3.33 -10.37 -8.64
CA LEU A 58 2.56 -10.23 -7.40
C LEU A 58 3.50 -9.77 -6.27
N ASP A 59 2.99 -8.93 -5.38
CA ASP A 59 3.74 -8.46 -4.20
C ASP A 59 4.15 -9.62 -3.29
N GLU A 60 3.33 -10.67 -3.24
CA GLU A 60 3.62 -11.89 -2.50
C GLU A 60 4.84 -12.64 -3.05
N ASP A 61 4.99 -12.69 -4.38
CA ASP A 61 6.16 -13.32 -4.99
C ASP A 61 7.42 -12.51 -4.67
N PHE A 62 7.31 -11.18 -4.79
CA PHE A 62 8.41 -10.28 -4.45
C PHE A 62 8.76 -10.35 -2.95
N SER A 63 7.78 -10.45 -2.07
CA SER A 63 8.00 -10.59 -0.63
C SER A 63 8.61 -11.93 -0.25
N ARG A 64 8.32 -13.01 -1.00
CA ARG A 64 8.83 -14.36 -0.77
C ARG A 64 10.25 -14.54 -1.28
N ASP A 65 10.49 -14.14 -2.52
CA ASP A 65 11.79 -14.26 -3.19
C ASP A 65 12.05 -13.07 -4.13
N PRO A 66 12.50 -11.94 -3.57
CA PRO A 66 12.77 -10.75 -4.35
C PRO A 66 13.87 -10.96 -5.40
N ARG A 67 14.83 -11.86 -5.13
CA ARG A 67 15.92 -12.13 -6.07
C ARG A 67 15.43 -12.84 -7.34
N SER A 68 14.55 -13.81 -7.20
CA SER A 68 13.95 -14.49 -8.34
C SER A 68 13.13 -13.53 -9.20
N VAL A 69 12.31 -12.67 -8.57
CA VAL A 69 11.52 -11.66 -9.29
C VAL A 69 12.43 -10.67 -10.03
N LEU A 70 13.50 -10.20 -9.40
CA LEU A 70 14.45 -9.29 -10.05
C LEU A 70 15.16 -9.95 -11.23
N ARG A 71 15.62 -11.19 -11.10
CA ARG A 71 16.20 -11.95 -12.23
C ARG A 71 15.21 -12.11 -13.38
N ALA A 72 13.96 -12.42 -13.09
CA ALA A 72 12.93 -12.52 -14.11
C ALA A 72 12.71 -11.16 -14.81
N THR A 73 12.74 -10.06 -14.05
CA THR A 73 12.64 -8.70 -14.60
C THR A 73 13.84 -8.34 -15.47
N PHE A 74 15.06 -8.65 -15.02
CA PHE A 74 16.30 -8.38 -15.80
C PHE A 74 16.31 -9.18 -17.10
N ARG A 75 15.87 -10.45 -17.05
CA ARG A 75 15.74 -11.28 -18.25
C ARG A 75 14.70 -10.70 -19.21
N PHE A 76 13.57 -10.26 -18.69
CA PHE A 76 12.52 -9.61 -19.49
C PHE A 76 13.03 -8.32 -20.16
N LEU A 77 13.85 -7.54 -19.46
CA LEU A 77 14.46 -6.30 -19.99
C LEU A 77 15.69 -6.58 -20.87
N SER A 78 16.12 -7.84 -21.01
CA SER A 78 17.34 -8.23 -21.74
C SER A 78 18.61 -7.51 -21.23
N VAL A 79 18.68 -7.32 -19.91
CA VAL A 79 19.86 -6.77 -19.23
C VAL A 79 20.57 -7.87 -18.42
N ASP A 80 21.75 -7.54 -17.90
CA ASP A 80 22.57 -8.47 -17.11
C ASP A 80 21.78 -9.02 -15.90
N THR A 81 21.68 -10.35 -15.84
CA THR A 81 20.95 -11.07 -14.78
C THR A 81 21.80 -11.36 -13.55
N ASP A 82 23.11 -11.16 -13.63
CA ASP A 82 24.05 -11.47 -12.54
C ASP A 82 24.17 -10.33 -11.54
N PHE A 83 23.65 -9.15 -11.92
CA PHE A 83 23.57 -8.03 -11.00
C PHE A 83 22.72 -8.38 -9.77
N ALA A 84 23.35 -8.35 -8.60
CA ALA A 84 22.71 -8.65 -7.31
C ALA A 84 22.62 -7.37 -6.46
N PRO A 85 21.49 -6.66 -6.48
CA PRO A 85 21.31 -5.50 -5.61
C PRO A 85 21.26 -5.90 -4.14
N GLU A 86 21.68 -5.00 -3.27
CA GLU A 86 21.54 -5.17 -1.83
C GLU A 86 20.06 -5.05 -1.43
N LEU A 87 19.48 -6.14 -0.89
CA LEU A 87 18.08 -6.24 -0.50
C LEU A 87 17.89 -6.20 1.02
N SER A 88 18.97 -5.96 1.78
CA SER A 88 18.93 -5.96 3.26
C SER A 88 18.12 -4.80 3.83
N ASN A 89 18.04 -3.69 3.10
CA ASN A 89 17.34 -2.49 3.56
C ASN A 89 15.93 -2.41 2.97
N ARG A 90 14.93 -2.54 3.84
CA ARG A 90 13.54 -2.29 3.46
C ARG A 90 13.29 -0.79 3.43
N HIS A 91 13.16 -0.22 2.22
CA HIS A 91 12.86 1.19 2.05
C HIS A 91 11.34 1.43 2.15
N MET A 92 10.95 2.68 2.50
CA MET A 92 9.56 3.13 2.58
C MET A 92 8.70 2.40 3.63
N GLU A 93 9.30 1.96 4.74
CA GLU A 93 8.49 1.51 5.87
C GLU A 93 7.59 2.65 6.36
N ALA A 94 6.29 2.35 6.47
CA ALA A 94 5.35 3.31 7.02
C ALA A 94 5.65 3.50 8.51
N LEU A 95 6.16 4.67 8.88
CA LEU A 95 6.44 5.03 10.26
C LEU A 95 5.28 5.81 10.85
N VAL A 96 4.80 5.38 12.01
CA VAL A 96 3.75 6.09 12.76
C VAL A 96 4.38 6.82 13.93
N PRO A 97 4.04 8.11 14.16
CA PRO A 97 4.53 8.82 15.34
C PRO A 97 4.03 8.15 16.63
N ARG A 98 4.94 7.74 17.48
CA ARG A 98 4.63 7.14 18.79
C ARG A 98 3.89 8.12 19.71
N PHE A 99 4.19 9.40 19.55
CA PHE A 99 3.63 10.50 20.36
C PHE A 99 2.81 11.46 19.49
N PHE A 100 1.78 10.94 18.83
CA PHE A 100 0.92 11.72 17.93
C PHE A 100 0.29 12.94 18.62
N LEU A 101 -0.18 12.78 19.86
CA LEU A 101 -0.78 13.86 20.64
C LEU A 101 0.24 14.96 20.99
N VAL A 102 1.45 14.56 21.39
CA VAL A 102 2.54 15.50 21.72
C VAL A 102 2.96 16.28 20.47
N LYS A 103 3.14 15.58 19.32
CA LYS A 103 3.45 16.25 18.05
C LYS A 103 2.40 17.29 17.68
N ASN A 104 1.11 16.95 17.81
CA ASN A 104 0.02 17.88 17.48
C ASN A 104 -0.06 19.07 18.44
N ALA A 105 0.22 18.86 19.73
CA ALA A 105 0.32 19.95 20.71
C ALA A 105 1.47 20.91 20.35
N PHE A 106 2.68 20.40 20.05
CA PHE A 106 3.82 21.22 19.63
C PHE A 106 3.55 21.95 18.31
N LYS A 107 2.85 21.32 17.35
CA LYS A 107 2.47 21.95 16.09
C LYS A 107 1.46 23.08 16.31
N ARG A 108 0.48 22.88 17.20
CA ARG A 108 -0.51 23.92 17.56
C ARG A 108 0.11 25.11 18.28
N LEU A 109 1.16 24.90 19.05
CA LEU A 109 1.89 25.94 19.76
C LEU A 109 2.97 26.64 18.89
N GLY A 110 3.11 26.26 17.62
CA GLY A 110 4.14 26.80 16.72
C GLY A 110 5.58 26.44 17.08
N LEU A 111 5.77 25.59 18.10
CA LEU A 111 7.10 25.23 18.63
C LEU A 111 7.77 24.10 17.85
N TRP A 112 7.06 23.44 16.94
CA TRP A 112 7.56 22.28 16.20
C TRP A 112 8.79 22.62 15.34
N ASP A 113 8.74 23.72 14.61
CA ASP A 113 9.83 24.13 13.74
C ASP A 113 11.04 24.62 14.52
N ALA A 114 10.84 25.31 15.64
CA ALA A 114 11.90 25.74 16.54
C ALA A 114 12.66 24.55 17.15
N VAL A 115 11.95 23.51 17.58
CA VAL A 115 12.55 22.28 18.10
C VAL A 115 13.32 21.54 17.00
N ARG A 116 12.74 21.44 15.79
CA ARG A 116 13.36 20.75 14.66
C ARG A 116 14.65 21.43 14.20
N CYS A 117 14.69 22.76 14.19
CA CYS A 117 15.85 23.52 13.72
C CYS A 117 17.02 23.49 14.72
N ARG A 118 16.76 23.36 16.03
CA ARG A 118 17.80 23.36 17.08
C ARG A 118 18.44 21.98 17.33
N LEU A 119 17.90 20.90 16.77
CA LEU A 119 18.42 19.55 16.97
C LEU A 119 19.64 19.28 16.07
N PRO A 120 20.79 18.88 16.62
CA PRO A 120 21.95 18.47 15.82
C PRO A 120 21.64 17.23 14.97
N ALA A 121 22.30 17.11 13.80
CA ALA A 121 22.01 16.05 12.80
C ALA A 121 22.07 14.62 13.39
N GLY A 122 23.01 14.35 14.27
CA GLY A 122 23.15 13.03 14.92
C GLY A 122 22.02 12.72 15.92
N ALA A 123 21.46 13.72 16.59
CA ALA A 123 20.33 13.54 17.51
C ALA A 123 19.01 13.32 16.75
N ARG A 124 18.86 13.85 15.53
CA ARG A 124 17.66 13.67 14.71
C ARG A 124 17.39 12.20 14.38
N GLY A 125 18.44 11.42 14.07
CA GLY A 125 18.32 9.98 13.77
C GLY A 125 17.82 9.19 14.99
N ARG A 126 18.43 9.43 16.15
CA ARG A 126 18.04 8.76 17.41
C ARG A 126 16.63 9.15 17.85
N LEU A 127 16.28 10.43 17.78
CA LEU A 127 14.93 10.91 18.08
C LEU A 127 13.90 10.33 17.11
N ARG A 128 14.24 10.18 15.83
CA ARG A 128 13.36 9.55 14.86
C ARG A 128 13.03 8.10 15.25
N ASN A 129 14.01 7.32 15.66
CA ASN A 129 13.81 5.93 16.06
C ASN A 129 13.01 5.79 17.36
N ILE A 130 13.11 6.78 18.28
CA ILE A 130 12.32 6.81 19.51
C ILE A 130 10.91 7.36 19.25
N ALA A 131 10.80 8.40 18.42
CA ALA A 131 9.55 9.10 18.16
C ALA A 131 8.64 8.39 17.15
N PHE A 132 9.20 7.51 16.33
CA PHE A 132 8.47 6.76 15.33
C PHE A 132 8.62 5.28 15.58
N GLN A 133 7.56 4.54 15.32
CA GLN A 133 7.57 3.08 15.33
C GLN A 133 7.11 2.58 13.98
N PRO A 134 7.59 1.40 13.53
CA PRO A 134 7.03 0.75 12.37
C PRO A 134 5.51 0.64 12.54
N ARG A 135 4.77 1.00 11.54
CA ARG A 135 3.34 0.75 11.53
C ARG A 135 3.18 -0.76 11.40
N HIS A 136 3.02 -1.44 12.52
CA HIS A 136 2.48 -2.78 12.47
C HIS A 136 1.19 -2.71 11.68
N ALA A 137 1.03 -3.58 10.70
CA ALA A 137 -0.10 -3.54 9.78
C ALA A 137 -1.36 -3.20 10.56
N ILE A 138 -2.06 -2.14 10.15
CA ILE A 138 -3.39 -1.88 10.70
C ILE A 138 -4.20 -3.08 10.26
N LEU A 139 -4.42 -3.98 11.18
CA LEU A 139 -5.27 -5.12 10.95
C LEU A 139 -6.67 -4.56 10.71
N LEU A 140 -7.18 -4.77 9.51
CA LEU A 140 -8.57 -4.49 9.21
C LEU A 140 -9.42 -5.35 10.13
N GLU A 141 -10.46 -4.76 10.69
CA GLU A 141 -11.43 -5.56 11.42
C GLU A 141 -12.04 -6.62 10.50
N PRO A 142 -12.30 -7.85 11.00
CA PRO A 142 -12.79 -8.95 10.17
C PRO A 142 -14.04 -8.58 9.36
N ALA A 143 -14.95 -7.79 9.94
CA ALA A 143 -16.15 -7.33 9.26
C ALA A 143 -15.86 -6.38 8.08
N ASP A 144 -14.88 -5.49 8.22
CA ASP A 144 -14.50 -4.56 7.15
C ASP A 144 -13.71 -5.29 6.05
N ARG A 145 -12.90 -6.28 6.44
CA ARG A 145 -12.23 -7.19 5.51
C ARG A 145 -13.23 -8.00 4.67
N ALA A 146 -14.26 -8.56 5.29
CA ALA A 146 -15.29 -9.32 4.59
C ALA A 146 -16.00 -8.46 3.53
N LYS A 147 -16.33 -7.19 3.86
CA LYS A 147 -16.93 -6.25 2.90
C LYS A 147 -16.02 -5.96 1.72
N LEU A 148 -14.73 -5.77 1.97
CA LEU A 148 -13.75 -5.56 0.90
C LEU A 148 -13.57 -6.80 0.04
N ALA A 149 -13.51 -7.98 0.65
CA ALA A 149 -13.43 -9.25 -0.06
C ALA A 149 -14.62 -9.46 -0.99
N GLU A 150 -15.82 -9.13 -0.52
CA GLU A 150 -17.03 -9.19 -1.35
C GLU A 150 -16.99 -8.17 -2.48
N TYR A 151 -16.58 -6.93 -2.20
CA TYR A 151 -16.48 -5.87 -3.21
C TYR A 151 -15.49 -6.22 -4.34
N TYR A 152 -14.37 -6.84 -4.01
CA TYR A 152 -13.32 -7.18 -4.99
C TYR A 152 -13.46 -8.57 -5.59
N ARG A 153 -14.38 -9.41 -5.13
CA ARG A 153 -14.49 -10.82 -5.51
C ARG A 153 -14.53 -11.02 -7.03
N ASP A 154 -15.39 -10.30 -7.71
CA ASP A 154 -15.56 -10.45 -9.16
C ASP A 154 -14.33 -9.96 -9.93
N ASP A 155 -13.75 -8.84 -9.51
CA ASP A 155 -12.53 -8.29 -10.10
C ASP A 155 -11.37 -9.28 -9.96
N VAL A 156 -11.17 -9.83 -8.76
CA VAL A 156 -10.11 -10.81 -8.47
C VAL A 156 -10.31 -12.08 -9.25
N ASN A 157 -11.52 -12.60 -9.36
CA ASN A 157 -11.83 -13.79 -10.14
C ASN A 157 -11.52 -13.58 -11.63
N ASN A 158 -11.91 -12.45 -12.19
CA ASN A 158 -11.63 -12.09 -13.56
C ASN A 158 -10.14 -11.86 -13.82
N LEU A 159 -9.46 -11.18 -12.88
CA LEU A 159 -8.01 -10.97 -12.92
C LEU A 159 -7.26 -12.32 -12.87
N SER A 160 -7.66 -13.21 -11.96
CA SER A 160 -7.08 -14.55 -11.81
C SER A 160 -7.07 -15.31 -13.16
N ARG A 161 -8.21 -15.29 -13.87
CA ARG A 161 -8.31 -15.90 -15.22
C ARG A 161 -7.44 -15.17 -16.24
N LEU A 162 -7.41 -13.83 -16.19
CA LEU A 162 -6.66 -13.00 -17.15
C LEU A 162 -5.16 -13.23 -17.05
N VAL A 163 -4.63 -13.33 -15.83
CA VAL A 163 -3.19 -13.53 -15.56
C VAL A 163 -2.81 -15.01 -15.44
N ASN A 164 -3.79 -15.92 -15.54
CA ASN A 164 -3.63 -17.37 -15.38
C ASN A 164 -2.91 -17.75 -14.07
N ARG A 165 -3.35 -17.15 -12.96
CA ARG A 165 -2.83 -17.41 -11.61
C ARG A 165 -3.98 -17.43 -10.61
N ASP A 166 -3.89 -18.33 -9.63
CA ASP A 166 -4.84 -18.34 -8.53
C ASP A 166 -4.59 -17.13 -7.61
N LEU A 167 -5.60 -16.27 -7.50
CA LEU A 167 -5.63 -15.09 -6.64
C LEU A 167 -6.77 -15.19 -5.61
N SER A 168 -7.42 -16.35 -5.46
CA SER A 168 -8.53 -16.55 -4.52
C SER A 168 -8.18 -16.11 -3.10
N PHE A 169 -6.93 -16.30 -2.75
CA PHE A 169 -6.39 -15.93 -1.45
C PHE A 169 -6.46 -14.42 -1.13
N TRP A 170 -6.65 -13.55 -2.09
CA TRP A 170 -6.83 -12.11 -1.84
C TRP A 170 -8.20 -11.79 -1.26
N VAL A 171 -9.21 -12.59 -1.60
CA VAL A 171 -10.59 -12.41 -1.16
C VAL A 171 -11.05 -13.44 -0.14
N ASP A 172 -10.19 -14.39 0.23
CA ASP A 172 -10.46 -15.30 1.33
C ASP A 172 -10.44 -14.52 2.65
N ALA A 173 -11.54 -14.62 3.38
CA ALA A 173 -11.71 -13.97 4.68
C ALA A 173 -10.84 -14.60 5.79
N GLY A 174 -10.03 -15.62 5.46
CA GLY A 174 -9.15 -16.30 6.40
C GLY A 174 -8.11 -15.36 7.01
N ASP A 175 -7.92 -15.50 8.31
CA ASP A 175 -6.93 -14.77 9.12
C ASP A 175 -5.51 -15.13 8.63
N ARG A 176 -4.88 -14.22 7.88
CA ARG A 176 -3.44 -14.32 7.63
C ARG A 176 -2.73 -13.60 8.76
N ARG A 177 -2.24 -14.38 9.67
CA ARG A 177 -1.24 -13.98 10.66
C ARG A 177 0.10 -13.72 10.00
#